data_aa6afe1e13ff1036e6330b79e0a9641b
#
_entry.id   aa6afe1e13ff1036e6330b79e0a9641b
#
_cell.length_a   1.000
_cell.length_b   1.000
_cell.length_c   1.000
_cell.angle_alpha   90.00
_cell.angle_beta   90.00
_cell.angle_gamma   90.00
#
_symmetry.space_group_name_H-M   'P 1'
#
loop_
_entity.id
_entity.type
_entity.pdbx_description
1 polymer ?
#
loop_
_entity_poly.entity_id
_entity_poly.type
_entity_poly.pdbx_seq_one_letter_code
_entity_poly.pdbx_strand_id
1 'polypeptide(L)' 'MNFLQLEYFLTILKFNSISKAASELYITQPALSQQLIHLEKELATKLFYRKGNSLILTEAGERFRDSA' A
#
# COMPACT_ATOMS: atom_id res chain seq x y z
N MET A 1 6.30 -3.81 11.25
CA MET A 1 6.56 -3.41 9.85
C MET A 1 8.03 -3.60 9.53
N ASN A 2 8.32 -4.05 8.32
CA ASN A 2 9.71 -4.18 7.88
C ASN A 2 9.95 -3.27 6.66
N PHE A 3 11.22 -3.21 6.27
CA PHE A 3 11.64 -2.35 5.17
C PHE A 3 10.92 -2.69 3.85
N LEU A 4 10.68 -3.97 3.60
CA LEU A 4 10.01 -4.43 2.39
C LEU A 4 8.57 -3.95 2.34
N GLN A 5 7.87 -4.01 3.46
CA GLN A 5 6.48 -3.52 3.52
C GLN A 5 6.42 -2.02 3.29
N LEU A 6 7.38 -1.28 3.82
CA LEU A 6 7.48 0.15 3.57
C LEU A 6 7.70 0.44 2.09
N GLU A 7 8.59 -0.30 1.45
CA GLU A 7 8.85 -0.15 0.03
C GLU A 7 7.58 -0.43 -0.78
N TYR A 8 6.83 -1.46 -0.41
CA TYR A 8 5.58 -1.79 -1.08
C TYR A 8 4.55 -0.67 -0.93
N PHE A 9 4.42 -0.13 0.27
CA PHE A 9 3.50 0.97 0.52
C PHE A 9 3.84 2.19 -0.34
N LEU A 10 5.12 2.56 -0.37
CA LEU A 10 5.57 3.72 -1.13
C LEU A 10 5.39 3.52 -2.64
N THR A 11 5.58 2.30 -3.13
CA THR A 11 5.39 1.99 -4.54
C THR A 11 3.90 2.07 -4.91
N ILE A 12 3.02 1.54 -4.07
CA ILE A 12 1.57 1.66 -4.28
C ILE A 12 1.17 3.13 -4.32
N LEU A 13 1.70 3.91 -3.40
CA LEU A 13 1.41 5.35 -3.33
C LEU A 13 1.85 6.07 -4.60
N LYS A 14 3.05 5.74 -5.09
CA LYS A 14 3.61 6.36 -6.28
C LYS A 14 2.71 6.15 -7.50
N PHE A 15 2.23 4.92 -7.68
CA PHE A 15 1.43 4.59 -8.87
C PHE A 15 -0.06 4.72 -8.65
N ASN A 16 -0.47 4.86 -7.41
CA ASN A 16 -1.89 4.94 -7.02
C ASN A 16 -2.69 3.77 -7.58
N SER A 17 -2.07 2.60 -7.66
CA SER A 17 -2.64 1.41 -8.27
C SER A 17 -1.89 0.17 -7.77
N ILE A 18 -2.63 -0.82 -7.30
CA ILE A 18 -2.04 -2.11 -6.88
C ILE A 18 -1.45 -2.82 -8.10
N SER A 19 -2.20 -2.81 -9.20
CA SER A 19 -1.78 -3.51 -10.42
C SER A 19 -0.46 -2.97 -10.96
N LYS A 20 -0.36 -1.66 -11.09
CA LYS A 20 0.86 -1.01 -11.61
C LYS A 20 2.02 -1.19 -10.65
N ALA A 21 1.77 -1.07 -9.35
CA ALA A 21 2.81 -1.24 -8.36
C ALA A 21 3.35 -2.67 -8.37
N ALA A 22 2.46 -3.67 -8.46
CA ALA A 22 2.87 -5.07 -8.52
C ALA A 22 3.76 -5.34 -9.74
N SER A 23 3.38 -4.78 -10.88
CA SER A 23 4.17 -4.91 -12.10
C SER A 23 5.56 -4.31 -11.91
N GLU A 24 5.63 -3.14 -11.33
CA GLU A 24 6.91 -2.47 -11.07
C GLU A 24 7.79 -3.25 -10.11
N LEU A 25 7.18 -3.92 -9.15
CA LEU A 25 7.89 -4.70 -8.14
C LEU A 25 8.18 -6.14 -8.59
N TYR A 26 7.74 -6.51 -9.77
CA TYR A 26 7.92 -7.86 -10.33
C TYR A 26 7.29 -8.94 -9.45
N ILE A 27 6.14 -8.63 -8.87
CA ILE A 27 5.36 -9.59 -8.10
C ILE A 27 3.92 -9.60 -8.61
N THR A 28 3.15 -10.62 -8.21
CA THR A 28 1.75 -10.69 -8.61
C THR A 28 0.92 -9.70 -7.82
N GLN A 29 -0.20 -9.30 -8.41
CA GLN A 29 -1.13 -8.39 -7.74
C GLN A 29 -1.67 -8.98 -6.44
N PRO A 30 -2.09 -10.27 -6.38
CA PRO A 30 -2.51 -10.86 -5.11
C PRO A 30 -1.41 -10.85 -4.05
N ALA A 31 -0.15 -11.09 -4.44
CA ALA A 31 0.95 -11.06 -3.49
C ALA A 31 1.12 -9.68 -2.87
N LEU A 32 1.05 -8.63 -3.70
CA LEU A 32 1.16 -7.26 -3.19
C LEU A 32 -0.02 -6.91 -2.31
N SER A 33 -1.25 -7.31 -2.71
CA SER A 33 -2.44 -7.06 -1.90
C SER A 33 -2.33 -7.71 -0.53
N GLN A 34 -1.80 -8.93 -0.46
CA GLN A 34 -1.59 -9.61 0.81
C GLN A 34 -0.61 -8.87 1.71
N GLN A 35 0.47 -8.35 1.14
CA GLN A 35 1.44 -7.58 1.90
C GLN A 35 0.82 -6.30 2.47
N LEU A 36 -0.01 -5.64 1.68
CA LEU A 36 -0.71 -4.45 2.16
C LEU A 36 -1.66 -4.79 3.30
N ILE A 37 -2.42 -5.87 3.16
CA ILE A 37 -3.33 -6.32 4.21
C ILE A 37 -2.58 -6.63 5.50
N HIS A 38 -1.43 -7.32 5.41
CA HIS A 38 -0.61 -7.63 6.57
C HIS A 38 -0.12 -6.37 7.26
N LEU A 39 0.33 -5.39 6.49
CA LEU A 39 0.79 -4.12 7.03
C LEU A 39 -0.35 -3.39 7.74
N GLU A 40 -1.52 -3.34 7.11
CA GLU A 40 -2.69 -2.68 7.72
C GLU A 40 -3.14 -3.36 8.99
N LYS A 41 -3.06 -4.70 9.04
CA LYS A 41 -3.39 -5.44 10.26
C LYS A 41 -2.38 -5.16 11.37
N GLU A 42 -1.11 -5.11 11.02
CA GLU A 42 -0.05 -4.83 11.99
C GLU A 42 -0.22 -3.45 12.60
N LEU A 43 -0.63 -2.48 11.79
CA LEU A 43 -0.86 -1.11 12.25
C LEU A 43 -2.27 -0.90 12.81
N ALA A 44 -3.12 -1.93 12.71
CA ALA A 44 -4.51 -1.90 13.17
C ALA A 44 -5.31 -0.77 12.53
N THR A 45 -5.01 -0.45 11.27
CA THR A 45 -5.70 0.63 10.57
C THR A 45 -5.58 0.46 9.06
N LYS A 46 -6.53 1.00 8.32
CA LYS A 46 -6.47 1.03 6.87
C LYS A 46 -5.61 2.19 6.41
N LEU A 47 -4.74 1.93 5.43
CA LEU A 47 -3.89 2.97 4.85
C LEU A 47 -4.47 3.49 3.54
N PHE A 48 -5.24 2.65 2.84
CA PHE A 48 -5.89 3.01 1.59
C PHE A 48 -7.34 2.56 1.60
N TYR A 49 -8.16 3.26 0.84
CA TYR A 49 -9.48 2.75 0.46
C TYR A 49 -9.67 2.98 -1.04
N ARG A 50 -10.59 2.21 -1.63
CA ARG A 50 -10.83 2.27 -3.07
C ARG A 50 -11.96 3.23 -3.39
N LYS A 51 -11.73 4.03 -4.45
CA LYS A 51 -12.78 4.89 -4.99
C LYS A 51 -12.74 4.73 -6.51
N GLY A 52 -13.70 3.99 -7.07
CA GLY A 52 -13.65 3.64 -8.48
C GLY A 52 -12.42 2.77 -8.75
N ASN A 53 -11.60 3.16 -9.70
CA ASN A 53 -10.38 2.45 -10.06
C ASN A 53 -9.15 3.02 -9.35
N SER A 54 -9.34 3.99 -8.47
CA SER A 54 -8.24 4.67 -7.78
C SER A 54 -8.14 4.24 -6.35
N LEU A 55 -6.93 4.36 -5.79
CA LEU A 55 -6.69 4.19 -4.37
C LEU A 55 -6.56 5.58 -3.75
N ILE A 56 -7.17 5.75 -2.59
CA ILE A 56 -7.12 7.02 -1.87
C ILE A 56 -6.53 6.76 -0.50
N LEU A 57 -5.56 7.58 -0.09
CA LEU A 57 -5.00 7.49 1.25
C LEU A 57 -6.05 7.83 2.29
N THR A 58 -6.09 7.02 3.34
CA THR A 58 -6.86 7.38 4.52
C THR A 58 -6.08 8.45 5.31
N GLU A 59 -6.71 9.03 6.32
CA GLU A 59 -6.01 9.95 7.21
C GLU A 59 -4.81 9.25 7.87
N ALA A 60 -5.00 8.00 8.29
CA ALA A 60 -3.91 7.20 8.86
C ALA A 60 -2.81 6.96 7.82
N GLY A 61 -3.19 6.72 6.56
CA GLY A 61 -2.23 6.55 5.47
C GLY A 61 -1.40 7.79 5.24
N GLU A 62 -2.03 8.95 5.32
CA GLU A 62 -1.31 10.23 5.19
C GLU A 62 -0.28 10.40 6.30
N ARG A 63 -0.66 10.10 7.55
CA ARG A 63 0.25 10.18 8.67
C ARG A 63 1.40 9.20 8.54
N PHE A 64 1.09 7.98 8.08
CA PHE A 64 2.12 6.96 7.86
C PHE A 64 3.11 7.40 6.78
N ARG A 65 2.61 7.95 5.67
CA ARG A 65 3.45 8.48 4.60
C ARG A 65 4.39 9.56 5.12
N ASP A 66 3.87 10.47 5.94
CA ASP A 66 4.64 11.61 6.43
C ASP A 66 5.70 11.18 7.45
N SER A 67 5.49 10.04 8.11
CA SER A 67 6.44 9.48 9.07
C SER A 67 7.47 8.54 8.42
N ALA A 68 7.23 8.13 7.20
CA ALA A 68 8.06 7.14 6.54
C ALA A 68 9.37 7.70 5.97
#